data_59a5e79e1f90f8785dc7f2e3f5f9d795
#
_entry.id   59a5e79e1f90f8785dc7f2e3f5f9d795
#
_cell.length_a   1.000
_cell.length_b   1.000
_cell.length_c   1.000
_cell.angle_alpha   90.00
_cell.angle_beta   90.00
_cell.angle_gamma   90.00
#
_symmetry.space_group_name_H-M   'P 1'
#
loop_
_entity.id
_entity.type
_entity.pdbx_description
1 polymer ?
#
loop_
_entity_poly.entity_id
_entity_poly.type
_entity_poly.pdbx_seq_one_letter_code
_entity_poly.pdbx_strand_id
1 'polypeptide(L)'
;MKTSDFYYDLPKELIAQDPLEDRSSSRLLVLHRKSGRVEHRVFTDIVEYLKPGDCLVRNNTKVIPARLYGTRVDTGATIELLLLKRMENDVWETLVKPGKKARKGAVISFGDGILTGEIIDVKEDGNRLIQFRYEGIFEEILDQLGQMPLPPYIKKKLSDQSRYNTVYSKTEGSAAAPTAGL
;
A
#
# COMPACT_ATOMS: atom_id res chain seq x y z
N MET A 1 -26.69 -10.68 -1.92
CA MET A 1 -25.42 -11.11 -2.50
C MET A 1 -24.49 -11.51 -1.35
N LYS A 2 -23.94 -12.71 -1.35
CA LYS A 2 -23.01 -13.21 -0.32
C LYS A 2 -21.59 -13.19 -0.90
N THR A 3 -20.58 -13.15 -0.05
CA THR A 3 -19.17 -13.22 -0.51
C THR A 3 -18.90 -14.52 -1.27
N SER A 4 -19.56 -15.62 -0.89
CA SER A 4 -19.47 -16.91 -1.58
C SER A 4 -19.95 -16.88 -3.05
N ASP A 5 -20.80 -15.92 -3.42
CA ASP A 5 -21.31 -15.79 -4.79
C ASP A 5 -20.23 -15.35 -5.77
N PHE A 6 -19.08 -14.87 -5.27
CA PHE A 6 -17.91 -14.44 -6.02
C PHE A 6 -16.75 -15.44 -5.95
N TYR A 7 -16.95 -16.58 -5.26
CA TYR A 7 -15.91 -17.57 -5.15
C TYR A 7 -15.68 -18.30 -6.48
N TYR A 8 -14.44 -18.45 -6.84
CA TYR A 8 -13.96 -19.32 -7.91
C TYR A 8 -12.57 -19.86 -7.55
N ASP A 9 -12.21 -20.98 -8.13
CA ASP A 9 -10.86 -21.53 -7.97
C ASP A 9 -9.87 -20.73 -8.80
N LEU A 10 -8.99 -19.98 -8.12
CA LEU A 10 -7.93 -19.20 -8.75
C LEU A 10 -6.57 -19.90 -8.57
N PRO A 11 -6.02 -20.53 -9.61
CA PRO A 11 -4.68 -21.09 -9.57
C PRO A 11 -3.64 -20.02 -9.22
N LYS A 12 -2.72 -20.34 -8.29
CA LYS A 12 -1.74 -19.36 -7.79
C LYS A 12 -0.79 -18.85 -8.88
N GLU A 13 -0.49 -19.68 -9.86
CA GLU A 13 0.34 -19.35 -11.01
C GLU A 13 -0.25 -18.29 -11.94
N LEU A 14 -1.58 -18.06 -11.86
CA LEU A 14 -2.25 -16.99 -12.59
C LEU A 14 -2.15 -15.62 -11.91
N ILE A 15 -1.60 -15.57 -10.69
CA ILE A 15 -1.35 -14.31 -9.98
C ILE A 15 0.04 -13.82 -10.36
N ALA A 16 0.11 -12.83 -11.25
CA ALA A 16 1.38 -12.23 -11.66
C ALA A 16 2.13 -11.64 -10.45
N GLN A 17 3.42 -11.91 -10.37
CA GLN A 17 4.30 -11.42 -9.31
C GLN A 17 5.14 -10.20 -9.74
N ASP A 18 5.31 -10.01 -11.04
CA ASP A 18 6.02 -8.89 -11.62
C ASP A 18 5.07 -8.04 -12.46
N PRO A 19 5.17 -6.71 -12.41
CA PRO A 19 4.45 -5.85 -13.34
C PRO A 19 5.05 -5.97 -14.74
N LEU A 20 4.24 -5.68 -15.76
CA LEU A 20 4.76 -5.52 -17.13
C LEU A 20 5.70 -4.34 -17.20
N GLU A 21 6.72 -4.42 -18.04
CA GLU A 21 7.68 -3.32 -18.26
C GLU A 21 6.95 -2.09 -18.79
N ASP A 22 6.17 -2.24 -19.85
CA ASP A 22 5.22 -1.22 -20.32
C ASP A 22 3.83 -1.47 -19.73
N ARG A 23 3.36 -0.55 -18.86
CA ARG A 23 2.03 -0.63 -18.23
C ARG A 23 0.90 -0.67 -19.23
N SER A 24 1.01 0.10 -20.28
CA SER A 24 -0.04 0.26 -21.29
C SER A 24 -0.22 -0.96 -22.18
N SER A 25 0.72 -1.90 -22.16
CA SER A 25 0.60 -3.20 -22.83
C SER A 25 -0.24 -4.22 -22.05
N SER A 26 -0.81 -3.86 -20.90
CA SER A 26 -1.70 -4.71 -20.12
C SER A 26 -2.93 -5.14 -20.92
N ARG A 27 -3.41 -6.35 -20.66
CA ARG A 27 -4.65 -6.84 -21.28
C ARG A 27 -5.85 -6.06 -20.77
N LEU A 28 -6.76 -5.73 -21.66
CA LEU A 28 -8.05 -5.09 -21.39
C LEU A 28 -9.18 -6.07 -21.69
N LEU A 29 -10.06 -6.32 -20.73
CA LEU A 29 -11.31 -7.02 -20.91
C LEU A 29 -12.45 -5.99 -21.01
N VAL A 30 -13.17 -5.99 -22.11
CA VAL A 30 -14.32 -5.11 -22.33
C VAL A 30 -15.61 -5.93 -22.26
N LEU A 31 -16.48 -5.58 -21.30
CA LEU A 31 -17.79 -6.20 -21.14
C LEU A 31 -18.90 -5.26 -21.61
N HIS A 32 -19.59 -5.65 -22.67
CA HIS A 32 -20.75 -4.95 -23.18
C HIS A 32 -22.00 -5.29 -22.36
N ARG A 33 -22.39 -4.42 -21.44
CA ARG A 33 -23.45 -4.68 -20.45
C ARG A 33 -24.79 -5.08 -21.04
N LYS A 34 -25.17 -4.54 -22.21
CA LYS A 34 -26.47 -4.83 -22.86
C LYS A 34 -26.51 -6.20 -23.53
N SER A 35 -25.44 -6.61 -24.17
CA SER A 35 -25.38 -7.87 -24.94
C SER A 35 -24.68 -9.01 -24.19
N GLY A 36 -23.95 -8.73 -23.09
CA GLY A 36 -23.09 -9.69 -22.43
C GLY A 36 -21.83 -10.06 -23.21
N ARG A 37 -21.59 -9.45 -24.38
CA ARG A 37 -20.42 -9.75 -25.21
C ARG A 37 -19.15 -9.31 -24.49
N VAL A 38 -18.14 -10.18 -24.50
CA VAL A 38 -16.80 -9.93 -23.98
C VAL A 38 -15.83 -9.77 -25.15
N GLU A 39 -14.96 -8.76 -25.08
CA GLU A 39 -13.84 -8.56 -25.98
C GLU A 39 -12.53 -8.56 -25.19
N HIS A 40 -11.48 -9.10 -25.81
CA HIS A 40 -10.12 -9.06 -25.29
C HIS A 40 -9.30 -8.08 -26.14
N ARG A 41 -8.72 -7.09 -25.47
CA ARG A 41 -8.00 -5.96 -26.07
C ARG A 41 -6.70 -5.70 -25.33
N VAL A 42 -5.95 -4.69 -25.74
CA VAL A 42 -4.82 -4.10 -25.03
C VAL A 42 -5.27 -2.79 -24.37
N PHE A 43 -4.70 -2.42 -23.25
CA PHE A 43 -5.15 -1.23 -22.49
C PHE A 43 -5.09 0.06 -23.31
N THR A 44 -4.15 0.19 -24.24
CA THR A 44 -4.06 1.33 -25.17
C THR A 44 -5.35 1.55 -25.97
N ASP A 45 -6.14 0.50 -26.22
CA ASP A 45 -7.40 0.58 -26.99
C ASP A 45 -8.52 1.26 -26.19
N ILE A 46 -8.31 1.57 -24.90
CA ILE A 46 -9.35 2.21 -24.05
C ILE A 46 -9.84 3.52 -24.64
N VAL A 47 -9.00 4.22 -25.40
CA VAL A 47 -9.33 5.49 -26.06
C VAL A 47 -10.49 5.34 -27.06
N GLU A 48 -10.67 4.15 -27.64
CA GLU A 48 -11.74 3.86 -28.59
C GLU A 48 -13.13 3.81 -27.91
N TYR A 49 -13.15 3.62 -26.59
CA TYR A 49 -14.37 3.51 -25.79
C TYR A 49 -14.78 4.83 -25.14
N LEU A 50 -13.94 5.86 -25.22
CA LEU A 50 -14.17 7.18 -24.64
C LEU A 50 -14.67 8.16 -25.71
N LYS A 51 -15.65 8.99 -25.35
CA LYS A 51 -16.26 9.97 -26.24
C LYS A 51 -16.22 11.37 -25.62
N PRO A 52 -16.26 12.43 -26.42
CA PRO A 52 -16.45 13.78 -25.92
C PRO A 52 -17.69 13.86 -25.01
N GLY A 53 -17.52 14.41 -23.81
CA GLY A 53 -18.57 14.48 -22.79
C GLY A 53 -18.51 13.38 -21.72
N ASP A 54 -17.72 12.31 -21.92
CA ASP A 54 -17.47 11.33 -20.88
C ASP A 54 -16.62 11.94 -19.74
N CYS A 55 -16.88 11.49 -18.51
CA CYS A 55 -16.13 11.90 -17.33
C CYS A 55 -15.35 10.71 -16.77
N LEU A 56 -14.01 10.80 -16.82
CA LEU A 56 -13.11 9.80 -16.23
C LEU A 56 -12.75 10.19 -14.80
N VAL A 57 -13.31 9.47 -13.82
CA VAL A 57 -12.95 9.63 -12.41
C VAL A 57 -11.75 8.76 -12.08
N ARG A 58 -10.71 9.36 -11.51
CA ARG A 58 -9.48 8.65 -11.11
C ARG A 58 -9.04 9.05 -9.70
N ASN A 59 -8.43 8.12 -8.99
CA ASN A 59 -7.83 8.37 -7.68
C ASN A 59 -6.35 8.71 -7.88
N ASN A 60 -5.93 9.94 -7.52
CA ASN A 60 -4.57 10.43 -7.64
C ASN A 60 -3.70 10.25 -6.38
N THR A 61 -4.16 9.39 -5.47
CA THR A 61 -3.39 9.11 -4.25
C THR A 61 -2.02 8.51 -4.58
N LYS A 62 -1.01 8.88 -3.79
CA LYS A 62 0.35 8.34 -3.84
C LYS A 62 0.61 7.52 -2.60
N VAL A 63 0.96 6.26 -2.80
CA VAL A 63 1.37 5.36 -1.73
C VAL A 63 2.80 5.70 -1.32
N ILE A 64 3.01 5.82 -0.02
CA ILE A 64 4.32 5.99 0.59
C ILE A 64 4.87 4.62 1.02
N PRO A 65 6.19 4.45 1.22
CA PRO A 65 6.78 3.21 1.74
C PRO A 65 6.43 3.03 3.23
N ALA A 66 5.14 2.82 3.49
CA ALA A 66 4.52 2.90 4.80
C ALA A 66 4.80 1.70 5.72
N ARG A 67 5.44 0.63 5.22
CA ARG A 67 5.74 -0.56 6.01
C ARG A 67 7.15 -0.49 6.56
N LEU A 68 7.28 -0.45 7.88
CA LEU A 68 8.54 -0.38 8.60
C LEU A 68 8.78 -1.66 9.41
N TYR A 69 10.03 -2.10 9.45
CA TYR A 69 10.48 -3.17 10.33
C TYR A 69 11.48 -2.62 11.34
N GLY A 70 11.19 -2.82 12.60
CA GLY A 70 12.02 -2.33 13.69
C GLY A 70 12.20 -3.37 14.80
N THR A 71 13.00 -3.01 15.76
CA THR A 71 13.33 -3.84 16.93
C THR A 71 12.92 -3.12 18.19
N ARG A 72 12.15 -3.77 19.03
CA ARG A 72 11.79 -3.25 20.34
C ARG A 72 13.04 -3.15 21.21
N VAL A 73 13.30 -1.95 21.74
CA VAL A 73 14.58 -1.61 22.37
C VAL A 73 14.89 -2.47 23.61
N ASP A 74 13.86 -2.75 24.44
CA ASP A 74 14.03 -3.46 25.72
C ASP A 74 14.10 -4.99 25.57
N THR A 75 13.49 -5.57 24.52
CA THR A 75 13.35 -7.03 24.38
C THR A 75 14.02 -7.61 23.14
N GLY A 76 14.48 -6.78 22.20
CA GLY A 76 15.00 -7.23 20.92
C GLY A 76 13.94 -7.84 19.98
N ALA A 77 12.65 -7.73 20.33
CA ALA A 77 11.60 -8.34 19.53
C ALA A 77 11.36 -7.58 18.22
N THR A 78 11.31 -8.30 17.11
CA THR A 78 10.97 -7.73 15.81
C THR A 78 9.51 -7.26 15.79
N ILE A 79 9.30 -6.07 15.27
CA ILE A 79 8.00 -5.41 15.11
C ILE A 79 7.86 -4.99 13.64
N GLU A 80 6.76 -5.39 13.02
CA GLU A 80 6.30 -4.83 11.75
C GLU A 80 5.27 -3.73 12.05
N LEU A 81 5.42 -2.59 11.42
CA LEU A 81 4.57 -1.43 11.58
C LEU A 81 4.12 -0.94 10.21
N LEU A 82 2.82 -0.66 10.07
CA LEU A 82 2.24 -0.08 8.87
C LEU A 82 1.63 1.27 9.21
N LEU A 83 2.17 2.33 8.63
CA LEU A 83 1.65 3.69 8.77
C LEU A 83 0.31 3.80 8.07
N LEU A 84 -0.71 4.34 8.76
CA LEU A 84 -2.05 4.54 8.21
C LEU A 84 -2.37 6.02 8.01
N LYS A 85 -2.18 6.83 9.05
CA LYS A 85 -2.56 8.24 9.04
C LYS A 85 -1.60 9.06 9.88
N ARG A 86 -1.06 10.14 9.29
CA ARG A 86 -0.30 11.15 10.01
C ARG A 86 -1.22 12.05 10.82
N MET A 87 -0.83 12.31 12.03
CA MET A 87 -1.46 13.24 12.96
C MET A 87 -0.50 14.39 13.25
N GLU A 88 -0.84 15.25 14.20
CA GLU A 88 0.04 16.35 14.64
C GLU A 88 1.23 15.82 15.45
N ASN A 89 2.30 16.61 15.53
CA ASN A 89 3.49 16.37 16.38
C ASN A 89 4.16 15.00 16.11
N ASP A 90 4.32 14.63 14.84
CA ASP A 90 4.95 13.38 14.42
C ASP A 90 4.33 12.10 15.02
N VAL A 91 3.06 12.20 15.38
CA VAL A 91 2.24 11.06 15.77
C VAL A 91 1.62 10.42 14.55
N TRP A 92 1.66 9.09 14.49
CA TRP A 92 1.02 8.31 13.44
C TRP A 92 0.09 7.26 14.01
N GLU A 93 -1.06 7.11 13.38
CA GLU A 93 -1.90 5.95 13.56
C GLU A 93 -1.35 4.79 12.72
N THR A 94 -1.22 3.60 13.31
CA THR A 94 -0.50 2.49 12.72
C THR A 94 -1.14 1.14 13.04
N LEU A 95 -1.01 0.19 12.10
CA LEU A 95 -1.16 -1.23 12.40
C LEU A 95 0.19 -1.79 12.83
N VAL A 96 0.19 -2.67 13.83
CA VAL A 96 1.41 -3.26 14.38
C VAL A 96 1.30 -4.77 14.53
N LYS A 97 2.35 -5.47 14.10
CA LYS A 97 2.45 -6.94 14.23
C LYS A 97 3.81 -7.35 14.79
N PRO A 98 3.85 -8.20 15.85
CA PRO A 98 2.71 -8.71 16.64
C PRO A 98 2.22 -7.66 17.66
N GLY A 99 0.91 -7.40 17.70
CA GLY A 99 0.32 -6.38 18.58
C GLY A 99 0.59 -6.59 20.07
N LYS A 100 0.73 -7.84 20.53
CA LYS A 100 1.03 -8.17 21.93
C LYS A 100 2.40 -7.61 22.41
N LYS A 101 3.33 -7.40 21.49
CA LYS A 101 4.68 -6.88 21.81
C LYS A 101 4.77 -5.37 21.72
N ALA A 102 3.78 -4.70 21.14
CA ALA A 102 3.72 -3.24 20.99
C ALA A 102 2.64 -2.65 21.89
N ARG A 103 2.89 -2.65 23.20
CA ARG A 103 2.04 -2.06 24.23
C ARG A 103 2.39 -0.59 24.43
N LYS A 104 1.52 0.18 25.06
CA LYS A 104 1.78 1.56 25.46
C LYS A 104 3.10 1.67 26.23
N GLY A 105 3.95 2.64 25.89
CA GLY A 105 5.29 2.85 26.41
C GLY A 105 6.39 1.99 25.75
N ALA A 106 6.03 1.10 24.81
CA ALA A 106 7.06 0.35 24.08
C ALA A 106 7.80 1.27 23.10
N VAL A 107 9.12 1.23 23.13
CA VAL A 107 10.00 1.97 22.21
C VAL A 107 10.55 1.01 21.17
N ILE A 108 10.45 1.41 19.90
CA ILE A 108 10.87 0.64 18.74
C ILE A 108 11.92 1.44 17.99
N SER A 109 13.02 0.79 17.64
CA SER A 109 14.12 1.36 16.86
C SER A 109 14.06 0.79 15.43
N PHE A 110 14.24 1.66 14.45
CA PHE A 110 14.27 1.35 13.02
C PHE A 110 15.59 1.85 12.44
N GLY A 111 16.20 1.06 11.53
CA GLY A 111 17.44 1.43 10.84
C GLY A 111 18.57 1.79 11.79
N ASP A 112 18.83 0.94 12.79
CA ASP A 112 19.89 1.14 13.78
C ASP A 112 19.82 2.49 14.53
N GLY A 113 18.60 2.98 14.77
CA GLY A 113 18.36 4.19 15.54
C GLY A 113 18.14 5.46 14.70
N ILE A 114 18.19 5.39 13.37
CA ILE A 114 17.85 6.51 12.48
C ILE A 114 16.44 7.04 12.78
N LEU A 115 15.50 6.13 13.04
CA LEU A 115 14.15 6.44 13.44
C LEU A 115 13.80 5.67 14.72
N THR A 116 13.25 6.34 15.71
CA THR A 116 12.69 5.70 16.90
C THR A 116 11.22 6.08 17.05
N GLY A 117 10.42 5.18 17.61
CA GLY A 117 9.01 5.44 17.85
C GLY A 117 8.55 4.87 19.17
N GLU A 118 7.79 5.65 19.92
CA GLU A 118 7.16 5.25 21.18
C GLU A 118 5.67 5.02 20.97
N ILE A 119 5.16 3.87 21.37
CA ILE A 119 3.73 3.60 21.40
C ILE A 119 3.10 4.43 22.52
N ILE A 120 2.41 5.51 22.17
CA ILE A 120 1.79 6.42 23.13
C ILE A 120 0.38 6.02 23.51
N ASP A 121 -0.32 5.27 22.62
CA ASP A 121 -1.67 4.76 22.93
C ASP A 121 -2.05 3.54 22.08
N VAL A 122 -3.09 2.82 22.53
CA VAL A 122 -3.69 1.68 21.83
C VAL A 122 -5.18 1.90 21.71
N LYS A 123 -5.66 2.04 20.47
CA LYS A 123 -7.06 2.31 20.17
C LYS A 123 -7.94 1.05 20.33
N GLU A 124 -9.25 1.22 20.43
CA GLU A 124 -10.23 0.15 20.58
C GLU A 124 -10.23 -0.85 19.41
N ASP A 125 -9.99 -0.35 18.19
CA ASP A 125 -9.86 -1.15 16.96
C ASP A 125 -8.54 -1.93 16.86
N GLY A 126 -7.65 -1.75 17.84
CA GLY A 126 -6.36 -2.39 17.89
C GLY A 126 -5.24 -1.61 17.19
N ASN A 127 -5.52 -0.49 16.55
CA ASN A 127 -4.50 0.40 16.01
C ASN A 127 -3.66 1.01 17.14
N ARG A 128 -2.44 1.43 16.82
CA ARG A 128 -1.53 2.11 17.76
C ARG A 128 -1.30 3.54 17.33
N LEU A 129 -1.20 4.42 18.32
CA LEU A 129 -0.63 5.73 18.10
C LEU A 129 0.85 5.64 18.47
N ILE A 130 1.71 5.95 17.51
CA ILE A 130 3.16 5.99 17.70
C ILE A 130 3.65 7.41 17.49
N GLN A 131 4.47 7.90 18.41
CA GLN A 131 5.18 9.15 18.24
C GLN A 131 6.60 8.87 17.80
N PHE A 132 6.99 9.41 16.66
CA PHE A 132 8.33 9.25 16.11
C PHE A 132 9.28 10.34 16.60
N ARG A 133 10.56 9.97 16.69
CA ARG A 133 11.69 10.86 16.94
C ARG A 133 12.77 10.53 15.93
N TYR A 134 13.26 11.54 15.25
CA TYR A 134 14.24 11.44 14.16
C TYR A 134 14.93 12.79 13.95
N GLU A 135 16.01 12.80 13.19
CA GLU A 135 16.66 14.02 12.70
C GLU A 135 16.49 14.11 11.18
N GLY A 136 16.24 15.32 10.67
CA GLY A 136 16.06 15.56 9.24
C GLY A 136 14.61 15.49 8.73
N ILE A 137 14.41 14.96 7.54
CA ILE A 137 13.11 14.93 6.84
C ILE A 137 12.54 13.52 6.95
N PHE A 138 11.33 13.40 7.50
CA PHE A 138 10.67 12.12 7.75
C PHE A 138 10.46 11.31 6.47
N GLU A 139 10.10 11.96 5.38
CA GLU A 139 9.85 11.36 4.09
C GLU A 139 11.12 10.71 3.51
N GLU A 140 12.28 11.33 3.66
CA GLU A 140 13.58 10.76 3.25
C GLU A 140 13.94 9.53 4.08
N ILE A 141 13.64 9.55 5.37
CA ILE A 141 13.83 8.40 6.26
C ILE A 141 12.90 7.26 5.86
N LEU A 142 11.64 7.56 5.49
CA LEU A 142 10.72 6.55 4.98
C LEU A 142 11.21 5.94 3.67
N ASP A 143 11.75 6.73 2.77
CA ASP A 143 12.30 6.22 1.50
C ASP A 143 13.49 5.28 1.73
N GLN A 144 14.28 5.54 2.78
CA GLN A 144 15.42 4.70 3.16
C GLN A 144 15.00 3.40 3.87
N LEU A 145 14.10 3.48 4.85
CA LEU A 145 13.76 2.38 5.76
C LEU A 145 12.49 1.64 5.38
N GLY A 146 11.58 2.32 4.71
CA GLY A 146 10.25 1.84 4.43
C GLY A 146 10.17 0.88 3.23
N GLN A 147 9.12 0.09 3.23
CA GLN A 147 8.76 -0.77 2.11
C GLN A 147 7.35 -0.46 1.63
N MET A 148 7.13 -0.59 0.32
CA MET A 148 5.78 -0.48 -0.23
C MET A 148 4.87 -1.57 0.35
N PRO A 149 3.66 -1.19 0.82
CA PRO A 149 2.73 -2.12 1.46
C PRO A 149 1.98 -2.96 0.41
N LEU A 150 2.71 -3.82 -0.31
CA LEU A 150 2.14 -4.69 -1.33
C LEU A 150 1.07 -5.62 -0.74
N PRO A 151 0.05 -5.99 -1.52
CA PRO A 151 -0.92 -6.99 -1.13
C PRO A 151 -0.26 -8.33 -0.77
N PRO A 152 -0.82 -9.12 0.14
CA PRO A 152 -0.18 -10.33 0.66
C PRO A 152 0.01 -11.45 -0.37
N TYR A 153 -0.68 -11.38 -1.51
CA TYR A 153 -0.51 -12.33 -2.61
C TYR A 153 0.68 -12.00 -3.51
N ILE A 154 1.24 -10.78 -3.44
CA ILE A 154 2.51 -10.41 -4.08
C ILE A 154 3.62 -10.69 -3.08
N LYS A 155 4.48 -11.65 -3.40
CA LYS A 155 5.57 -12.10 -2.53
C LYS A 155 6.95 -11.65 -2.98
N LYS A 156 7.05 -11.27 -4.24
CA LYS A 156 8.30 -10.76 -4.81
C LYS A 156 8.48 -9.30 -4.42
N LYS A 157 9.68 -8.95 -3.99
CA LYS A 157 10.04 -7.54 -3.75
C LYS A 157 10.14 -6.81 -5.08
N LEU A 158 9.56 -5.63 -5.14
CA LEU A 158 9.72 -4.75 -6.30
C LEU A 158 11.16 -4.26 -6.39
N SER A 159 11.76 -4.34 -7.56
CA SER A 159 13.05 -3.71 -7.87
C SER A 159 12.94 -2.19 -7.90
N ASP A 160 11.80 -1.69 -8.38
CA ASP A 160 11.45 -0.27 -8.39
C ASP A 160 10.13 -0.08 -7.63
N GLN A 161 10.22 0.50 -6.43
CA GLN A 161 9.06 0.73 -5.57
C GLN A 161 8.07 1.74 -6.18
N SER A 162 8.52 2.65 -7.06
CA SER A 162 7.66 3.64 -7.70
C SER A 162 6.59 3.00 -8.60
N ARG A 163 6.84 1.78 -9.04
CA ARG A 163 5.90 0.97 -9.85
C ARG A 163 4.57 0.68 -9.12
N TYR A 164 4.56 0.73 -7.81
CA TYR A 164 3.32 0.57 -7.01
C TYR A 164 2.57 1.90 -6.82
N ASN A 165 2.76 2.83 -7.74
CA ASN A 165 2.00 4.07 -7.84
C ASN A 165 1.50 4.26 -9.28
N THR A 166 0.37 4.95 -9.44
CA THR A 166 -0.13 5.32 -10.76
C THR A 166 0.74 6.41 -11.37
N VAL A 167 0.79 6.50 -12.69
CA VAL A 167 1.56 7.54 -13.40
C VAL A 167 1.04 8.96 -13.14
N TYR A 168 -0.14 9.10 -12.57
CA TYR A 168 -0.78 10.38 -12.22
C TYR A 168 -0.94 10.58 -10.71
N SER A 169 -0.27 9.78 -9.88
CA SER A 169 -0.29 9.94 -8.42
C SER A 169 0.35 11.27 -8.00
N LYS A 170 -0.28 11.99 -7.06
CA LYS A 170 0.18 13.30 -6.57
C LYS A 170 0.06 13.45 -5.07
N THR A 171 -1.07 13.04 -4.49
CA THR A 171 -1.41 13.29 -3.08
C THR A 171 -0.90 12.16 -2.21
N GLU A 172 0.13 12.42 -1.42
CA GLU A 172 0.72 11.45 -0.50
C GLU A 172 -0.16 11.15 0.71
N GLY A 173 0.09 10.00 1.36
CA GLY A 173 -0.52 9.64 2.63
C GLY A 173 -1.43 8.41 2.60
N SER A 174 -1.42 7.63 1.51
CA SER A 174 -2.16 6.36 1.46
C SER A 174 -1.25 5.16 1.74
N ALA A 175 -1.78 4.20 2.50
CA ALA A 175 -1.17 2.89 2.70
C ALA A 175 -1.60 1.86 1.62
N ALA A 176 -2.51 2.23 0.71
CA ALA A 176 -3.02 1.33 -0.34
C ALA A 176 -3.08 2.03 -1.69
N ALA A 177 -2.59 1.34 -2.72
CA ALA A 177 -2.67 1.84 -4.09
C ALA A 177 -4.09 1.70 -4.65
N PRO A 178 -4.52 2.64 -5.51
CA PRO A 178 -5.75 2.50 -6.30
C PRO A 178 -5.52 1.48 -7.42
N THR A 179 -5.71 0.19 -7.13
CA THR A 179 -5.34 -0.93 -8.00
C THR A 179 -5.95 -0.87 -9.40
N ALA A 180 -7.13 -0.26 -9.55
CA ALA A 180 -7.74 -0.05 -10.85
C ALA A 180 -7.00 1.00 -11.72
N GLY A 181 -6.08 1.75 -11.15
CA GLY A 181 -5.32 2.78 -11.85
C GLY A 181 -3.83 2.43 -12.07
N LEU A 182 -3.39 1.28 -11.54
CA LEU A 182 -2.01 0.83 -11.64
C LEU A 182 -1.65 0.32 -13.02
#